data_0aab78c9de4f6b2c01779f8e9707be7e
#
_entry.id   0aab78c9de4f6b2c01779f8e9707be7e
#
_cell.length_a   1.000
_cell.length_b   1.000
_cell.length_c   1.000
_cell.angle_alpha   90.00
_cell.angle_beta   90.00
_cell.angle_gamma   90.00
#
_symmetry.space_group_name_H-M   'P 1'
#
loop_
_entity.id
_entity.type
_entity.pdbx_description
1 polymer ?
#
loop_
_entity_poly.entity_id
_entity_poly.type
_entity_poly.pdbx_seq_one_letter_code
_entity_poly.pdbx_strand_id
1 'polypeptide(L)'
;MDSAIVGRYVGETALAAVGASYALTTVFISIAIGGGVGASVLISRYFGAHDYDHMKQAVYTAFLTFLGLSLILGLVGYALSPQIMRWLHTPASSIMMADVYLEIYFLGLPFLFMYNIISSTFNALGKSKYPLFFLIFSSLLNVFLDIYMVRNLGMGVGGAAWATLISQGISACLSYLVFLREIRELGTAPHYFSCGQLKKMTGIALPSILQQSIVSIGMMLVQGVVNSFGAAALAGFSAAMRIQYCCTVPMNAIGNAMSPYTGQNLGAKKIDRVKSGYHSANRLVLLYALLILVVLETCNESIIRFFLGDKVSTVALSTGTSFLKFVGLFISVIGFKMAVDGVLRGAGDMKVFTCANLTNLALRVLISLTLAPIHGIQMVWIAEPVGWGTNFLMSYAEYRSGKWKDKVKL
;
A
#
# COMPACT_ATOMS: atom_id res chain seq x y z
N MET A 1 7.88 -1.88 -13.11
CA MET A 1 8.16 -2.10 -14.53
C MET A 1 9.01 -0.97 -15.09
N ASP A 2 8.62 0.29 -14.93
CA ASP A 2 9.34 1.49 -15.38
C ASP A 2 10.84 1.44 -15.10
N SER A 3 11.23 1.19 -13.84
CA SER A 3 12.65 1.09 -13.44
C SER A 3 13.42 -0.01 -14.21
N ALA A 4 12.77 -1.14 -14.51
CA ALA A 4 13.41 -2.23 -15.24
C ALA A 4 13.58 -1.88 -16.73
N ILE A 5 12.59 -1.21 -17.33
CA ILE A 5 12.63 -0.76 -18.72
C ILE A 5 13.62 0.38 -18.87
N VAL A 6 13.57 1.38 -17.99
CA VAL A 6 14.53 2.51 -17.99
C VAL A 6 15.96 2.01 -17.77
N GLY A 7 16.20 1.12 -16.79
CA GLY A 7 17.53 0.57 -16.55
C GLY A 7 18.09 -0.22 -17.73
N ARG A 8 17.22 -0.97 -18.44
CA ARG A 8 17.64 -1.79 -19.59
C ARG A 8 17.91 -0.98 -20.86
N TYR A 9 17.13 0.05 -21.13
CA TYR A 9 17.18 0.76 -22.41
C TYR A 9 17.81 2.15 -22.34
N VAL A 10 17.86 2.78 -21.16
CA VAL A 10 18.42 4.14 -20.98
C VAL A 10 19.73 4.10 -20.21
N GLY A 11 19.88 3.18 -19.24
CA GLY A 11 21.11 2.95 -18.51
C GLY A 11 21.05 3.29 -17.01
N GLU A 12 22.19 3.14 -16.34
CA GLU A 12 22.31 3.19 -14.87
C GLU A 12 21.97 4.58 -14.29
N THR A 13 22.40 5.66 -14.96
CA THR A 13 22.13 7.03 -14.51
C THR A 13 20.64 7.34 -14.49
N ALA A 14 19.91 6.86 -15.50
CA ALA A 14 18.46 7.00 -15.59
C ALA A 14 17.74 6.16 -14.52
N LEU A 15 18.24 4.96 -14.25
CA LEU A 15 17.72 4.11 -13.17
C LEU A 15 17.92 4.78 -11.80
N ALA A 16 19.07 5.41 -11.58
CA ALA A 16 19.36 6.18 -10.37
C ALA A 16 18.41 7.39 -10.22
N ALA A 17 18.08 8.08 -11.31
CA ALA A 17 17.13 9.19 -11.32
C ALA A 17 15.70 8.76 -10.89
N VAL A 18 15.20 7.66 -11.47
CA VAL A 18 13.89 7.08 -11.08
C VAL A 18 13.93 6.61 -9.63
N GLY A 19 15.03 5.99 -9.19
CA GLY A 19 15.24 5.55 -7.81
C GLY A 19 15.22 6.71 -6.80
N ALA A 20 15.88 7.83 -7.11
CA ALA A 20 15.85 9.03 -6.27
C ALA A 20 14.44 9.62 -6.12
N SER A 21 13.64 9.56 -7.18
CA SER A 21 12.25 10.05 -7.19
C SER A 21 11.30 9.14 -6.39
N TYR A 22 11.66 7.86 -6.20
CA TYR A 22 10.78 6.85 -5.59
C TYR A 22 10.37 7.18 -4.15
N ALA A 23 11.28 7.73 -3.34
CA ALA A 23 10.96 8.11 -1.96
C ALA A 23 9.83 9.14 -1.90
N LEU A 24 9.88 10.14 -2.79
CA LEU A 24 8.88 11.19 -2.87
C LEU A 24 7.55 10.67 -3.42
N THR A 25 7.58 9.91 -4.51
CA THR A 25 6.36 9.33 -5.12
C THR A 25 5.63 8.42 -4.14
N THR A 26 6.36 7.66 -3.30
CA THR A 26 5.78 6.81 -2.26
C THR A 26 4.99 7.61 -1.22
N VAL A 27 5.42 8.82 -0.87
CA VAL A 27 4.67 9.69 0.05
C VAL A 27 3.32 10.06 -0.56
N PHE A 28 3.27 10.49 -1.82
CA PHE A 28 2.02 10.85 -2.49
C PHE A 28 1.08 9.65 -2.69
N ILE A 29 1.63 8.49 -3.01
CA ILE A 29 0.87 7.23 -3.07
C ILE A 29 0.27 6.90 -1.69
N SER A 30 1.04 7.08 -0.61
CA SER A 30 0.55 6.86 0.76
C SER A 30 -0.60 7.80 1.14
N ILE A 31 -0.53 9.06 0.70
CA ILE A 31 -1.61 10.04 0.90
C ILE A 31 -2.85 9.62 0.12
N ALA A 32 -2.70 9.22 -1.14
CA ALA A 32 -3.82 8.79 -1.99
C ALA A 32 -4.52 7.53 -1.43
N ILE A 33 -3.73 6.51 -1.03
CA ILE A 33 -4.26 5.27 -0.44
C ILE A 33 -4.91 5.54 0.92
N GLY A 34 -4.22 6.25 1.82
CA GLY A 34 -4.73 6.54 3.16
C GLY A 34 -6.01 7.39 3.12
N GLY A 35 -6.06 8.34 2.20
CA GLY A 35 -7.28 9.12 1.93
C GLY A 35 -8.43 8.27 1.41
N GLY A 36 -8.15 7.38 0.47
CA GLY A 36 -9.09 6.40 -0.03
C GLY A 36 -9.68 5.51 1.07
N VAL A 37 -8.84 5.10 2.03
CA VAL A 37 -9.29 4.34 3.21
C VAL A 37 -10.30 5.13 4.04
N GLY A 38 -10.02 6.41 4.33
CA GLY A 38 -10.94 7.26 5.07
C GLY A 38 -12.30 7.39 4.41
N ALA A 39 -12.32 7.63 3.10
CA ALA A 39 -13.54 7.68 2.31
C ALA A 39 -14.28 6.33 2.31
N SER A 40 -13.57 5.22 2.05
CA SER A 40 -14.13 3.87 1.96
C SER A 40 -14.87 3.47 3.24
N VAL A 41 -14.30 3.72 4.41
CA VAL A 41 -14.93 3.37 5.69
C VAL A 41 -16.23 4.13 5.89
N LEU A 42 -16.27 5.43 5.61
CA LEU A 42 -17.49 6.21 5.79
C LEU A 42 -18.57 5.87 4.77
N ILE A 43 -18.18 5.73 3.50
CA ILE A 43 -19.08 5.34 2.40
C ILE A 43 -19.69 3.96 2.66
N SER A 44 -18.87 2.98 3.08
CA SER A 44 -19.36 1.62 3.37
C SER A 44 -20.37 1.59 4.52
N ARG A 45 -20.20 2.44 5.53
CA ARG A 45 -21.18 2.55 6.64
C ARG A 45 -22.52 3.09 6.17
N TYR A 46 -22.53 4.19 5.43
CA TYR A 46 -23.78 4.75 4.90
C TYR A 46 -24.45 3.78 3.92
N PHE A 47 -23.66 3.10 3.08
CA PHE A 47 -24.17 2.07 2.19
C PHE A 47 -24.84 0.93 2.96
N GLY A 48 -24.20 0.43 4.01
CA GLY A 48 -24.77 -0.61 4.87
C GLY A 48 -26.02 -0.17 5.64
N ALA A 49 -26.10 1.12 6.01
CA ALA A 49 -27.25 1.72 6.65
C ALA A 49 -28.40 2.03 5.68
N HIS A 50 -28.23 1.83 4.38
CA HIS A 50 -29.14 2.26 3.31
C HIS A 50 -29.37 3.78 3.28
N ASP A 51 -28.45 4.56 3.83
CA ASP A 51 -28.46 6.02 3.82
C ASP A 51 -27.71 6.52 2.58
N TYR A 52 -28.37 6.39 1.44
CA TYR A 52 -27.74 6.68 0.14
C TYR A 52 -27.48 8.18 -0.08
N ASP A 53 -28.25 9.04 0.55
CA ASP A 53 -28.10 10.49 0.42
C ASP A 53 -26.79 10.97 1.10
N HIS A 54 -26.57 10.59 2.36
CA HIS A 54 -25.30 10.88 3.04
C HIS A 54 -24.13 10.12 2.43
N MET A 55 -24.37 8.90 1.92
CA MET A 55 -23.33 8.15 1.19
C MET A 55 -22.86 8.93 -0.04
N LYS A 56 -23.79 9.39 -0.86
CA LYS A 56 -23.49 10.15 -2.07
C LYS A 56 -22.83 11.49 -1.77
N GLN A 57 -23.27 12.18 -0.73
CA GLN A 57 -22.62 13.38 -0.21
C GLN A 57 -21.18 13.10 0.24
N ALA A 58 -20.94 11.99 0.97
CA ALA A 58 -19.61 11.56 1.38
C ALA A 58 -18.70 11.29 0.18
N VAL A 59 -19.22 10.62 -0.84
CA VAL A 59 -18.50 10.36 -2.10
C VAL A 59 -18.08 11.65 -2.79
N TYR A 60 -19.00 12.59 -2.99
CA TYR A 60 -18.68 13.87 -3.64
C TYR A 60 -17.71 14.70 -2.77
N THR A 61 -17.90 14.71 -1.46
CA THR A 61 -16.97 15.41 -0.54
C THR A 61 -15.56 14.84 -0.66
N ALA A 62 -15.39 13.51 -0.67
CA ALA A 62 -14.10 12.87 -0.88
C ALA A 62 -13.50 13.24 -2.24
N PHE A 63 -14.31 13.15 -3.28
CA PHE A 63 -13.89 13.44 -4.65
C PHE A 63 -13.36 14.87 -4.79
N LEU A 64 -14.15 15.86 -4.38
CA LEU A 64 -13.78 17.28 -4.46
C LEU A 64 -12.56 17.60 -3.61
N THR A 65 -12.50 17.05 -2.39
CA THR A 65 -11.35 17.26 -1.49
C THR A 65 -10.06 16.71 -2.09
N PHE A 66 -10.08 15.47 -2.59
CA PHE A 66 -8.88 14.84 -3.12
C PHE A 66 -8.48 15.39 -4.49
N LEU A 67 -9.43 15.82 -5.31
CA LEU A 67 -9.13 16.57 -6.52
C LEU A 67 -8.44 17.89 -6.18
N GLY A 68 -9.02 18.69 -5.28
CA GLY A 68 -8.40 19.96 -4.84
C GLY A 68 -7.02 19.75 -4.21
N LEU A 69 -6.88 18.76 -3.32
CA LEU A 69 -5.61 18.43 -2.70
C LEU A 69 -4.55 18.00 -3.73
N SER A 70 -4.93 17.17 -4.70
CA SER A 70 -4.01 16.70 -5.74
C SER A 70 -3.55 17.81 -6.67
N LEU A 71 -4.43 18.76 -6.99
CA LEU A 71 -4.06 19.94 -7.78
C LEU A 71 -3.09 20.84 -7.02
N ILE A 72 -3.36 21.11 -5.72
CA ILE A 72 -2.45 21.91 -4.88
C ILE A 72 -1.09 21.22 -4.75
N LEU A 73 -1.08 19.94 -4.40
CA LEU A 73 0.15 19.16 -4.25
C LEU A 73 0.90 19.02 -5.58
N GLY A 74 0.18 18.86 -6.70
CA GLY A 74 0.76 18.80 -8.03
C GLY A 74 1.43 20.11 -8.42
N LEU A 75 0.77 21.25 -8.25
CA LEU A 75 1.31 22.56 -8.56
C LEU A 75 2.52 22.91 -7.67
N VAL A 76 2.40 22.69 -6.35
CA VAL A 76 3.49 22.93 -5.40
C VAL A 76 4.66 22.00 -5.67
N GLY A 77 4.41 20.71 -5.92
CA GLY A 77 5.44 19.73 -6.24
C GLY A 77 6.15 20.06 -7.55
N TYR A 78 5.40 20.42 -8.59
CA TYR A 78 5.95 20.87 -9.88
C TYR A 78 6.87 22.07 -9.72
N ALA A 79 6.41 23.11 -8.99
CA ALA A 79 7.19 24.33 -8.76
C ALA A 79 8.45 24.10 -7.90
N LEU A 80 8.40 23.14 -6.97
CA LEU A 80 9.48 22.86 -6.03
C LEU A 80 10.34 21.65 -6.44
N SER A 81 10.06 21.00 -7.57
CA SER A 81 10.77 19.78 -8.02
C SER A 81 12.29 19.92 -7.98
N PRO A 82 12.91 20.98 -8.54
CA PRO A 82 14.36 21.14 -8.52
C PRO A 82 14.92 21.29 -7.10
N GLN A 83 14.22 22.01 -6.21
CA GLN A 83 14.62 22.18 -4.82
C GLN A 83 14.55 20.88 -4.03
N ILE A 84 13.48 20.11 -4.24
CA ILE A 84 13.29 18.81 -3.60
C ILE A 84 14.41 17.85 -3.98
N MET A 85 14.81 17.80 -5.25
CA MET A 85 15.90 16.95 -5.70
C MET A 85 17.25 17.35 -5.09
N ARG A 86 17.49 18.65 -4.89
CA ARG A 86 18.68 19.14 -4.17
C ARG A 86 18.66 18.74 -2.70
N TRP A 87 17.52 18.87 -2.01
CA TRP A 87 17.37 18.45 -0.61
C TRP A 87 17.54 16.94 -0.41
N LEU A 88 17.16 16.16 -1.41
CA LEU A 88 17.39 14.71 -1.41
C LEU A 88 18.82 14.32 -1.76
N HIS A 89 19.73 15.29 -1.95
CA HIS A 89 21.13 15.07 -2.33
C HIS A 89 21.29 14.18 -3.57
N THR A 90 20.36 14.36 -4.54
CA THR A 90 20.43 13.61 -5.80
C THR A 90 21.72 13.95 -6.56
N PRO A 91 22.47 12.94 -7.04
CA PRO A 91 23.72 13.18 -7.79
C PRO A 91 23.51 14.11 -8.98
N ALA A 92 24.47 15.03 -9.21
CA ALA A 92 24.38 16.02 -10.29
C ALA A 92 24.16 15.38 -11.68
N SER A 93 24.70 14.17 -11.90
CA SER A 93 24.51 13.40 -13.14
C SER A 93 23.07 12.93 -13.38
N SER A 94 22.27 12.77 -12.33
CA SER A 94 20.91 12.23 -12.41
C SER A 94 19.82 13.26 -12.12
N ILE A 95 20.18 14.46 -11.59
CA ILE A 95 19.23 15.44 -11.10
C ILE A 95 18.28 15.95 -12.19
N MET A 96 18.80 16.22 -13.39
CA MET A 96 18.00 16.70 -14.51
C MET A 96 16.98 15.65 -14.98
N MET A 97 17.37 14.36 -15.01
CA MET A 97 16.47 13.28 -15.38
C MET A 97 15.41 13.03 -14.28
N ALA A 98 15.80 13.15 -13.01
CA ALA A 98 14.87 13.01 -11.88
C ALA A 98 13.86 14.15 -11.84
N ASP A 99 14.28 15.35 -12.18
CA ASP A 99 13.41 16.54 -12.24
C ASP A 99 12.37 16.39 -13.34
N VAL A 100 12.77 16.04 -14.56
CA VAL A 100 11.85 15.75 -15.67
C VAL A 100 10.83 14.65 -15.29
N TYR A 101 11.30 13.58 -14.63
CA TYR A 101 10.41 12.50 -14.17
C TYR A 101 9.37 13.01 -13.18
N LEU A 102 9.80 13.80 -12.18
CA LEU A 102 8.93 14.33 -11.15
C LEU A 102 7.96 15.38 -11.67
N GLU A 103 8.37 16.26 -12.57
CA GLU A 103 7.49 17.24 -13.21
C GLU A 103 6.29 16.54 -13.87
N ILE A 104 6.56 15.50 -14.68
CA ILE A 104 5.52 14.72 -15.32
C ILE A 104 4.67 13.96 -14.28
N TYR A 105 5.31 13.39 -13.25
CA TYR A 105 4.61 12.70 -12.17
C TYR A 105 3.64 13.64 -11.42
N PHE A 106 4.04 14.88 -11.13
CA PHE A 106 3.19 15.86 -10.47
C PHE A 106 1.98 16.26 -11.32
N LEU A 107 2.12 16.33 -12.65
CA LEU A 107 0.98 16.50 -13.57
C LEU A 107 0.01 15.30 -13.51
N GLY A 108 0.52 14.11 -13.19
CA GLY A 108 -0.27 12.89 -13.03
C GLY A 108 -0.98 12.74 -11.68
N LEU A 109 -0.63 13.54 -10.65
CA LEU A 109 -1.22 13.42 -9.31
C LEU A 109 -2.76 13.47 -9.28
N PRO A 110 -3.45 14.35 -10.01
CA PRO A 110 -4.90 14.34 -10.04
C PRO A 110 -5.48 12.99 -10.47
N PHE A 111 -4.91 12.35 -11.47
CA PHE A 111 -5.37 11.03 -11.94
C PHE A 111 -5.09 9.94 -10.91
N LEU A 112 -3.93 9.96 -10.26
CA LEU A 112 -3.57 9.04 -9.18
C LEU A 112 -4.57 9.13 -8.02
N PHE A 113 -4.85 10.33 -7.54
CA PHE A 113 -5.75 10.56 -6.42
C PHE A 113 -7.19 10.17 -6.77
N MET A 114 -7.66 10.59 -7.95
CA MET A 114 -9.00 10.29 -8.42
C MET A 114 -9.22 8.78 -8.60
N TYR A 115 -8.25 8.08 -9.20
CA TYR A 115 -8.32 6.62 -9.32
C TYR A 115 -8.41 5.94 -7.95
N ASN A 116 -7.61 6.38 -6.96
CA ASN A 116 -7.64 5.81 -5.61
C ASN A 116 -8.99 6.04 -4.90
N ILE A 117 -9.60 7.23 -5.02
CA ILE A 117 -10.91 7.52 -4.44
C ILE A 117 -12.01 6.70 -5.11
N ILE A 118 -12.00 6.60 -6.45
CA ILE A 118 -12.98 5.81 -7.21
C ILE A 118 -12.85 4.33 -6.83
N SER A 119 -11.63 3.78 -6.82
CA SER A 119 -11.35 2.39 -6.44
C SER A 119 -11.82 2.10 -5.00
N SER A 120 -11.53 3.01 -4.08
CA SER A 120 -11.95 2.90 -2.68
C SER A 120 -13.47 2.95 -2.53
N THR A 121 -14.14 3.77 -3.34
CA THR A 121 -15.61 3.84 -3.37
C THR A 121 -16.22 2.55 -3.92
N PHE A 122 -15.70 2.00 -5.02
CA PHE A 122 -16.16 0.71 -5.54
C PHE A 122 -15.98 -0.42 -4.52
N ASN A 123 -14.84 -0.45 -3.82
CA ASN A 123 -14.60 -1.41 -2.74
C ASN A 123 -15.61 -1.22 -1.58
N ALA A 124 -15.91 0.04 -1.23
CA ALA A 124 -16.91 0.36 -0.21
C ALA A 124 -18.33 -0.09 -0.57
N LEU A 125 -18.64 -0.14 -1.86
CA LEU A 125 -19.92 -0.64 -2.40
C LEU A 125 -19.91 -2.16 -2.64
N GLY A 126 -18.81 -2.87 -2.35
CA GLY A 126 -18.66 -4.30 -2.62
C GLY A 126 -18.43 -4.65 -4.10
N LYS A 127 -18.12 -3.67 -4.94
CA LYS A 127 -17.93 -3.81 -6.39
C LYS A 127 -16.44 -3.87 -6.79
N SER A 128 -15.65 -4.67 -6.07
CA SER A 128 -14.18 -4.77 -6.21
C SER A 128 -13.70 -5.26 -7.59
N LYS A 129 -14.59 -5.83 -8.41
CA LYS A 129 -14.27 -6.23 -9.79
C LYS A 129 -13.86 -5.05 -10.67
N TYR A 130 -14.48 -3.89 -10.49
CA TYR A 130 -14.15 -2.69 -11.29
C TYR A 130 -12.72 -2.18 -11.02
N PRO A 131 -12.29 -1.93 -9.77
CA PRO A 131 -10.90 -1.56 -9.51
C PRO A 131 -9.89 -2.56 -10.04
N LEU A 132 -10.16 -3.86 -9.90
CA LEU A 132 -9.29 -4.90 -10.42
C LEU A 132 -9.15 -4.84 -11.95
N PHE A 133 -10.27 -4.70 -12.66
CA PHE A 133 -10.25 -4.58 -14.12
C PHE A 133 -9.44 -3.36 -14.58
N PHE A 134 -9.69 -2.18 -13.99
CA PHE A 134 -8.96 -0.97 -14.34
C PHE A 134 -7.48 -1.03 -13.96
N LEU A 135 -7.14 -1.70 -12.87
CA LEU A 135 -5.74 -1.93 -12.49
C LEU A 135 -5.01 -2.80 -13.52
N ILE A 136 -5.62 -3.91 -13.93
CA ILE A 136 -5.05 -4.80 -14.97
C ILE A 136 -4.89 -4.02 -16.28
N PHE A 137 -5.93 -3.33 -16.72
CA PHE A 137 -5.91 -2.52 -17.93
C PHE A 137 -4.81 -1.47 -17.90
N SER A 138 -4.75 -0.67 -16.82
CA SER A 138 -3.72 0.35 -16.64
C SER A 138 -2.30 -0.24 -16.65
N SER A 139 -2.10 -1.37 -15.96
CA SER A 139 -0.78 -2.01 -15.88
C SER A 139 -0.31 -2.53 -17.23
N LEU A 140 -1.18 -3.17 -18.00
CA LEU A 140 -0.85 -3.67 -19.34
C LEU A 140 -0.57 -2.51 -20.30
N LEU A 141 -1.41 -1.47 -20.27
CA LEU A 141 -1.23 -0.27 -21.07
C LEU A 141 0.08 0.45 -20.71
N ASN A 142 0.40 0.56 -19.42
CA ASN A 142 1.65 1.17 -18.96
C ASN A 142 2.87 0.43 -19.50
N VAL A 143 2.92 -0.91 -19.38
CA VAL A 143 4.04 -1.71 -19.92
C VAL A 143 4.20 -1.52 -21.42
N PHE A 144 3.09 -1.50 -22.16
CA PHE A 144 3.11 -1.26 -23.60
C PHE A 144 3.65 0.13 -23.94
N LEU A 145 3.14 1.16 -23.28
CA LEU A 145 3.57 2.55 -23.49
C LEU A 145 5.03 2.77 -23.05
N ASP A 146 5.47 2.18 -21.94
CA ASP A 146 6.86 2.22 -21.49
C ASP A 146 7.81 1.71 -22.57
N ILE A 147 7.54 0.51 -23.10
CA ILE A 147 8.38 -0.05 -24.17
C ILE A 147 8.33 0.84 -25.41
N TYR A 148 7.17 1.31 -25.81
CA TYR A 148 7.01 2.14 -26.99
C TYR A 148 7.71 3.50 -26.84
N MET A 149 7.51 4.22 -25.74
CA MET A 149 8.06 5.56 -25.52
C MET A 149 9.55 5.54 -25.19
N VAL A 150 9.99 4.58 -24.35
CA VAL A 150 11.39 4.52 -23.94
C VAL A 150 12.27 3.91 -25.02
N ARG A 151 11.85 2.77 -25.61
CA ARG A 151 12.65 2.03 -26.60
C ARG A 151 12.49 2.57 -28.00
N ASN A 152 11.25 2.79 -28.50
CA ASN A 152 11.00 3.11 -29.91
C ASN A 152 11.11 4.62 -30.16
N LEU A 153 10.62 5.47 -29.25
CA LEU A 153 10.69 6.92 -29.39
C LEU A 153 11.93 7.52 -28.72
N GLY A 154 12.71 6.76 -27.98
CA GLY A 154 13.94 7.25 -27.33
C GLY A 154 13.73 8.35 -26.28
N MET A 155 12.53 8.46 -25.69
CA MET A 155 12.18 9.55 -24.76
C MET A 155 12.85 9.42 -23.38
N GLY A 156 13.68 8.40 -23.16
CA GLY A 156 14.41 8.22 -21.91
C GLY A 156 13.48 8.10 -20.68
N VAL A 157 13.90 8.73 -19.58
CA VAL A 157 13.15 8.72 -18.30
C VAL A 157 11.79 9.43 -18.43
N GLY A 158 11.72 10.50 -19.24
CA GLY A 158 10.47 11.20 -19.52
C GLY A 158 9.44 10.31 -20.20
N GLY A 159 9.87 9.38 -21.06
CA GLY A 159 8.99 8.40 -21.70
C GLY A 159 8.29 7.49 -20.70
N ALA A 160 9.01 6.99 -19.70
CA ALA A 160 8.41 6.16 -18.62
C ALA A 160 7.42 6.97 -17.77
N ALA A 161 7.77 8.23 -17.43
CA ALA A 161 6.85 9.10 -16.69
C ALA A 161 5.56 9.39 -17.48
N TRP A 162 5.66 9.69 -18.77
CA TRP A 162 4.50 9.90 -19.65
C TRP A 162 3.67 8.62 -19.82
N ALA A 163 4.30 7.46 -19.97
CA ALA A 163 3.60 6.18 -20.06
C ALA A 163 2.75 5.92 -18.82
N THR A 164 3.31 6.18 -17.64
CA THR A 164 2.61 6.06 -16.36
C THR A 164 1.46 7.07 -16.26
N LEU A 165 1.69 8.33 -16.60
CA LEU A 165 0.65 9.36 -16.57
C LEU A 165 -0.50 9.03 -17.51
N ILE A 166 -0.22 8.65 -18.74
CA ILE A 166 -1.24 8.35 -19.75
C ILE A 166 -2.05 7.11 -19.36
N SER A 167 -1.38 6.03 -18.93
CA SER A 167 -2.06 4.80 -18.54
C SER A 167 -2.96 5.00 -17.31
N GLN A 168 -2.48 5.72 -16.31
CA GLN A 168 -3.28 6.10 -15.13
C GLN A 168 -4.39 7.08 -15.49
N GLY A 169 -4.11 8.07 -16.34
CA GLY A 169 -5.10 9.05 -16.78
C GLY A 169 -6.27 8.40 -17.52
N ILE A 170 -5.99 7.55 -18.50
CA ILE A 170 -7.02 6.80 -19.22
C ILE A 170 -7.82 5.93 -18.26
N SER A 171 -7.14 5.18 -17.37
CA SER A 171 -7.79 4.32 -16.38
C SER A 171 -8.67 5.13 -15.42
N ALA A 172 -8.18 6.28 -14.94
CA ALA A 172 -8.94 7.18 -14.07
C ALA A 172 -10.19 7.72 -14.77
N CYS A 173 -10.07 8.17 -16.02
CA CYS A 173 -11.19 8.66 -16.81
C CYS A 173 -12.24 7.57 -17.08
N LEU A 174 -11.81 6.38 -17.50
CA LEU A 174 -12.71 5.25 -17.73
C LEU A 174 -13.40 4.78 -16.45
N SER A 175 -12.65 4.68 -15.36
CA SER A 175 -13.22 4.31 -14.05
C SER A 175 -14.22 5.37 -13.56
N TYR A 176 -13.97 6.65 -13.84
CA TYR A 176 -14.87 7.75 -13.51
C TYR A 176 -16.18 7.68 -14.30
N LEU A 177 -16.14 7.38 -15.59
CA LEU A 177 -17.35 7.21 -16.40
C LEU A 177 -18.24 6.08 -15.88
N VAL A 178 -17.63 4.92 -15.53
CA VAL A 178 -18.36 3.81 -14.92
C VAL A 178 -18.90 4.20 -13.54
N PHE A 179 -18.08 4.90 -12.75
CA PHE A 179 -18.48 5.41 -11.45
C PHE A 179 -19.68 6.36 -11.50
N LEU A 180 -19.72 7.30 -12.44
CA LEU A 180 -20.84 8.22 -12.62
C LEU A 180 -22.13 7.47 -12.92
N ARG A 181 -22.07 6.42 -13.76
CA ARG A 181 -23.23 5.59 -14.06
C ARG A 181 -23.76 4.88 -12.81
N GLU A 182 -22.86 4.27 -12.08
CA GLU A 182 -23.22 3.49 -10.88
C GLU A 182 -23.78 4.35 -9.74
N ILE A 183 -23.23 5.56 -9.54
CA ILE A 183 -23.65 6.42 -8.43
C ILE A 183 -24.90 7.21 -8.77
N ARG A 184 -25.20 7.41 -10.05
CA ARG A 184 -26.40 8.12 -10.49
C ARG A 184 -27.69 7.42 -10.05
N GLU A 185 -27.66 6.10 -10.00
CA GLU A 185 -28.80 5.26 -9.64
C GLU A 185 -29.02 5.19 -8.11
N LEU A 186 -28.07 5.70 -7.31
CA LEU A 186 -28.10 5.62 -5.85
C LEU A 186 -28.40 7.00 -5.24
N GLY A 187 -29.62 7.19 -4.68
CA GLY A 187 -29.99 8.35 -3.88
C GLY A 187 -29.83 9.73 -4.53
N THR A 188 -30.24 10.76 -3.83
CA THR A 188 -30.07 12.17 -4.19
C THR A 188 -29.10 12.84 -3.22
N ALA A 189 -28.03 13.48 -3.70
CA ALA A 189 -27.15 14.23 -2.81
C ALA A 189 -27.76 15.63 -2.54
N PRO A 190 -28.11 15.96 -1.29
CA PRO A 190 -28.68 17.27 -0.98
C PRO A 190 -27.67 18.41 -1.21
N HIS A 191 -26.36 18.10 -1.01
CA HIS A 191 -25.24 19.02 -1.26
C HIS A 191 -24.02 18.24 -1.73
N TYR A 192 -23.25 18.82 -2.65
CA TYR A 192 -22.02 18.18 -3.17
C TYR A 192 -20.86 18.13 -2.19
N PHE A 193 -20.83 19.01 -1.19
CA PHE A 193 -19.75 19.11 -0.23
C PHE A 193 -20.28 19.29 1.19
N SER A 194 -19.65 18.62 2.17
CA SER A 194 -19.96 18.73 3.58
C SER A 194 -18.69 18.70 4.44
N CYS A 195 -18.46 19.81 5.17
CA CYS A 195 -17.36 19.88 6.14
C CYS A 195 -17.48 18.81 7.24
N GLY A 196 -18.72 18.43 7.62
CA GLY A 196 -18.97 17.37 8.60
C GLY A 196 -18.48 16.00 8.10
N GLN A 197 -18.76 15.67 6.83
CA GLN A 197 -18.29 14.44 6.21
C GLN A 197 -16.76 14.47 6.04
N LEU A 198 -16.20 15.60 5.62
CA LEU A 198 -14.76 15.79 5.51
C LEU A 198 -14.06 15.54 6.85
N LYS A 199 -14.54 16.12 7.94
CA LYS A 199 -13.98 15.93 9.29
C LYS A 199 -14.00 14.45 9.71
N LYS A 200 -15.10 13.75 9.46
CA LYS A 200 -15.21 12.31 9.75
C LYS A 200 -14.21 11.49 8.93
N MET A 201 -14.07 11.77 7.62
CA MET A 201 -13.11 11.09 6.75
C MET A 201 -11.66 11.36 7.17
N THR A 202 -11.31 12.62 7.43
CA THR A 202 -9.96 13.03 7.84
C THR A 202 -9.53 12.36 9.13
N GLY A 203 -10.48 12.18 10.09
CA GLY A 203 -10.22 11.44 11.32
C GLY A 203 -9.80 9.98 11.11
N ILE A 204 -10.11 9.38 9.95
CA ILE A 204 -9.68 8.03 9.57
C ILE A 204 -8.49 8.08 8.60
N ALA A 205 -8.54 9.00 7.65
CA ALA A 205 -7.53 9.13 6.61
C ALA A 205 -6.17 9.54 7.18
N LEU A 206 -6.12 10.56 8.04
CA LEU A 206 -4.86 11.09 8.56
C LEU A 206 -4.04 10.05 9.35
N PRO A 207 -4.61 9.28 10.30
CA PRO A 207 -3.87 8.19 10.94
C PRO A 207 -3.40 7.11 9.95
N SER A 208 -4.18 6.82 8.92
CA SER A 208 -3.81 5.83 7.89
C SER A 208 -2.64 6.33 7.03
N ILE A 209 -2.63 7.60 6.64
CA ILE A 209 -1.53 8.24 5.90
C ILE A 209 -0.26 8.24 6.73
N LEU A 210 -0.35 8.71 7.98
CA LEU A 210 0.79 8.75 8.91
C LEU A 210 1.38 7.36 9.15
N GLN A 211 0.53 6.36 9.35
CA GLN A 211 0.97 4.98 9.52
C GLN A 211 1.76 4.49 8.29
N GLN A 212 1.26 4.70 7.08
CA GLN A 212 1.96 4.30 5.85
C GLN A 212 3.32 4.98 5.70
N SER A 213 3.39 6.29 5.96
CA SER A 213 4.62 7.07 5.88
C SER A 213 5.65 6.63 6.92
N ILE A 214 5.23 6.43 8.17
CA ILE A 214 6.11 5.99 9.26
C ILE A 214 6.62 4.56 9.02
N VAL A 215 5.77 3.67 8.50
CA VAL A 215 6.19 2.31 8.11
C VAL A 215 7.28 2.35 7.05
N SER A 216 7.15 3.21 6.03
CA SER A 216 8.16 3.37 4.99
C SER A 216 9.51 3.84 5.55
N ILE A 217 9.50 4.83 6.45
CA ILE A 217 10.71 5.32 7.12
C ILE A 217 11.36 4.19 7.97
N GLY A 218 10.57 3.46 8.74
CA GLY A 218 11.08 2.37 9.54
C GLY A 218 11.72 1.25 8.71
N MET A 219 11.15 0.94 7.56
CA MET A 219 11.74 -0.02 6.63
C MET A 219 13.08 0.47 6.05
N MET A 220 13.24 1.77 5.81
CA MET A 220 14.53 2.35 5.40
C MET A 220 15.60 2.20 6.50
N LEU A 221 15.23 2.40 7.78
CA LEU A 221 16.15 2.19 8.89
C LEU A 221 16.60 0.72 9.01
N VAL A 222 15.66 -0.21 8.87
CA VAL A 222 15.96 -1.65 8.86
C VAL A 222 16.88 -2.00 7.68
N GLN A 223 16.62 -1.44 6.49
CA GLN A 223 17.47 -1.64 5.32
C GLN A 223 18.90 -1.15 5.56
N GLY A 224 19.08 -0.01 6.28
CA GLY A 224 20.38 0.49 6.67
C GLY A 224 21.16 -0.52 7.53
N VAL A 225 20.49 -1.19 8.46
CA VAL A 225 21.09 -2.28 9.27
C VAL A 225 21.51 -3.45 8.39
N VAL A 226 20.66 -3.89 7.46
CA VAL A 226 20.99 -5.02 6.56
C VAL A 226 22.18 -4.70 5.68
N ASN A 227 22.32 -3.46 5.21
CA ASN A 227 23.45 -3.02 4.38
C ASN A 227 24.79 -3.18 5.10
N SER A 228 24.84 -3.08 6.44
CA SER A 228 26.07 -3.24 7.21
C SER A 228 26.62 -4.67 7.23
N PHE A 229 25.83 -5.67 6.86
CA PHE A 229 26.25 -7.08 6.81
C PHE A 229 26.93 -7.50 5.49
N GLY A 230 27.13 -6.55 4.58
CA GLY A 230 27.83 -6.76 3.33
C GLY A 230 26.94 -7.20 2.16
N ALA A 231 27.49 -7.08 0.94
CA ALA A 231 26.73 -7.23 -0.31
C ALA A 231 26.12 -8.64 -0.48
N ALA A 232 26.79 -9.70 -0.07
CA ALA A 232 26.29 -11.07 -0.21
C ALA A 232 25.04 -11.31 0.66
N ALA A 233 25.11 -10.91 1.95
CA ALA A 233 23.98 -11.03 2.86
C ALA A 233 22.80 -10.15 2.41
N LEU A 234 23.09 -8.93 1.95
CA LEU A 234 22.10 -8.01 1.37
C LEU A 234 21.40 -8.61 0.15
N ALA A 235 22.12 -9.27 -0.75
CA ALA A 235 21.53 -9.91 -1.93
C ALA A 235 20.56 -11.03 -1.53
N GLY A 236 20.95 -11.92 -0.63
CA GLY A 236 20.09 -12.99 -0.11
C GLY A 236 18.85 -12.46 0.60
N PHE A 237 19.04 -11.48 1.49
CA PHE A 237 17.94 -10.81 2.18
C PHE A 237 16.97 -10.14 1.21
N SER A 238 17.47 -9.39 0.23
CA SER A 238 16.65 -8.67 -0.76
C SER A 238 15.83 -9.62 -1.63
N ALA A 239 16.42 -10.76 -2.04
CA ALA A 239 15.70 -11.79 -2.77
C ALA A 239 14.57 -12.38 -1.91
N ALA A 240 14.86 -12.75 -0.67
CA ALA A 240 13.87 -13.29 0.26
C ALA A 240 12.75 -12.29 0.59
N MET A 241 13.06 -11.01 0.78
CA MET A 241 12.07 -9.93 0.97
C MET A 241 11.10 -9.81 -0.20
N ARG A 242 11.58 -9.90 -1.44
CA ARG A 242 10.69 -9.88 -2.63
C ARG A 242 9.69 -11.03 -2.61
N ILE A 243 10.14 -12.20 -2.23
CA ILE A 243 9.29 -13.40 -2.11
C ILE A 243 8.29 -13.21 -0.97
N GLN A 244 8.73 -12.74 0.17
CA GLN A 244 7.85 -12.43 1.32
C GLN A 244 6.77 -11.42 0.91
N TYR A 245 7.10 -10.36 0.17
CA TYR A 245 6.09 -9.42 -0.34
C TYR A 245 5.06 -10.12 -1.23
N CYS A 246 5.48 -10.98 -2.15
CA CYS A 246 4.55 -11.77 -2.96
C CYS A 246 3.63 -12.64 -2.10
N CYS A 247 4.18 -13.30 -1.09
CA CYS A 247 3.42 -14.15 -0.17
C CYS A 247 2.45 -13.35 0.72
N THR A 248 2.77 -12.09 1.05
CA THR A 248 1.91 -11.26 1.92
C THR A 248 0.81 -10.52 1.17
N VAL A 249 0.88 -10.38 -0.17
CA VAL A 249 -0.14 -9.69 -0.97
C VAL A 249 -1.56 -10.22 -0.74
N PRO A 250 -1.84 -11.54 -0.76
CA PRO A 250 -3.18 -12.05 -0.48
C PRO A 250 -3.64 -11.79 0.96
N MET A 251 -2.73 -11.81 1.94
CA MET A 251 -3.04 -11.45 3.33
C MET A 251 -3.47 -9.99 3.46
N ASN A 252 -2.73 -9.08 2.78
CA ASN A 252 -3.10 -7.67 2.67
C ASN A 252 -4.48 -7.48 2.01
N ALA A 253 -4.78 -8.25 0.97
CA ALA A 253 -6.08 -8.20 0.29
C ALA A 253 -7.22 -8.61 1.22
N ILE A 254 -7.04 -9.66 2.04
CA ILE A 254 -8.01 -10.07 3.07
C ILE A 254 -8.24 -8.94 4.08
N GLY A 255 -7.16 -8.33 4.61
CA GLY A 255 -7.27 -7.21 5.54
C GLY A 255 -7.97 -5.99 4.92
N ASN A 256 -7.67 -5.69 3.67
CA ASN A 256 -8.30 -4.59 2.94
C ASN A 256 -9.79 -4.85 2.67
N ALA A 257 -10.18 -6.09 2.39
CA ALA A 257 -11.58 -6.48 2.20
C ALA A 257 -12.37 -6.44 3.51
N MET A 258 -11.73 -6.80 4.64
CA MET A 258 -12.37 -6.75 5.96
C MET A 258 -12.79 -5.35 6.38
N SER A 259 -12.12 -4.30 5.91
CA SER A 259 -12.43 -2.92 6.27
C SER A 259 -13.80 -2.46 5.74
N PRO A 260 -14.08 -2.44 4.43
CA PRO A 260 -15.42 -2.10 3.93
C PRO A 260 -16.48 -3.11 4.34
N TYR A 261 -16.16 -4.42 4.44
CA TYR A 261 -17.08 -5.43 4.94
C TYR A 261 -17.56 -5.11 6.36
N THR A 262 -16.63 -4.74 7.24
CA THR A 262 -16.97 -4.33 8.60
C THR A 262 -17.80 -3.05 8.61
N GLY A 263 -17.41 -2.04 7.83
CA GLY A 263 -18.15 -0.79 7.70
C GLY A 263 -19.59 -1.00 7.26
N GLN A 264 -19.83 -1.80 6.22
CA GLN A 264 -21.17 -2.13 5.72
C GLN A 264 -22.01 -2.85 6.79
N ASN A 265 -21.47 -3.89 7.42
CA ASN A 265 -22.24 -4.67 8.40
C ASN A 265 -22.51 -3.89 9.69
N LEU A 266 -21.62 -2.98 10.09
CA LEU A 266 -21.86 -2.08 11.22
C LEU A 266 -22.93 -1.03 10.86
N GLY A 267 -22.89 -0.46 9.66
CA GLY A 267 -23.95 0.42 9.15
C GLY A 267 -25.30 -0.27 9.16
N ALA A 268 -25.34 -1.53 8.74
CA ALA A 268 -26.54 -2.36 8.77
C ALA A 268 -26.93 -2.88 10.19
N LYS A 269 -26.18 -2.53 11.24
CA LYS A 269 -26.35 -3.02 12.63
C LYS A 269 -26.25 -4.56 12.76
N LYS A 270 -25.52 -5.22 11.83
CA LYS A 270 -25.36 -6.69 11.77
C LYS A 270 -24.01 -7.14 12.33
N ILE A 271 -23.80 -6.92 13.64
CA ILE A 271 -22.53 -7.20 14.33
C ILE A 271 -22.11 -8.68 14.20
N ASP A 272 -23.05 -9.61 14.25
CA ASP A 272 -22.72 -11.04 14.17
C ASP A 272 -22.16 -11.43 12.78
N ARG A 273 -22.55 -10.71 11.72
CA ARG A 273 -21.92 -10.87 10.41
C ARG A 273 -20.46 -10.43 10.42
N VAL A 274 -20.10 -9.36 11.13
CA VAL A 274 -18.71 -8.94 11.27
C VAL A 274 -17.89 -10.04 11.94
N LYS A 275 -18.39 -10.65 13.03
CA LYS A 275 -17.72 -11.75 13.71
C LYS A 275 -17.58 -12.98 12.80
N SER A 276 -18.65 -13.38 12.12
CA SER A 276 -18.63 -14.50 11.17
C SER A 276 -17.65 -14.25 10.01
N GLY A 277 -17.64 -13.03 9.45
CA GLY A 277 -16.69 -12.64 8.40
C GLY A 277 -15.24 -12.67 8.89
N TYR A 278 -14.98 -12.20 10.11
CA TYR A 278 -13.65 -12.27 10.71
C TYR A 278 -13.18 -13.73 10.90
N HIS A 279 -14.05 -14.63 11.38
CA HIS A 279 -13.71 -16.05 11.46
C HIS A 279 -13.47 -16.69 10.09
N SER A 280 -14.26 -16.32 9.09
CA SER A 280 -14.05 -16.79 7.72
C SER A 280 -12.74 -16.28 7.12
N ALA A 281 -12.40 -15.00 7.34
CA ALA A 281 -11.12 -14.42 6.95
C ALA A 281 -9.95 -15.17 7.59
N ASN A 282 -10.03 -15.45 8.89
CA ASN A 282 -8.99 -16.21 9.59
C ASN A 282 -8.84 -17.65 9.09
N ARG A 283 -9.93 -18.32 8.67
CA ARG A 283 -9.84 -19.64 8.03
C ARG A 283 -9.11 -19.57 6.68
N LEU A 284 -9.42 -18.57 5.86
CA LEU A 284 -8.72 -18.35 4.59
C LEU A 284 -7.24 -18.04 4.82
N VAL A 285 -6.92 -17.18 5.81
CA VAL A 285 -5.55 -16.90 6.22
C VAL A 285 -4.81 -18.18 6.59
N LEU A 286 -5.41 -19.03 7.40
CA LEU A 286 -4.79 -20.28 7.85
C LEU A 286 -4.52 -21.24 6.68
N LEU A 287 -5.53 -21.45 5.82
CA LEU A 287 -5.39 -22.33 4.65
C LEU A 287 -4.27 -21.83 3.71
N TYR A 288 -4.26 -20.53 3.43
CA TYR A 288 -3.23 -19.94 2.59
C TYR A 288 -1.85 -19.98 3.26
N ALA A 289 -1.76 -19.71 4.56
CA ALA A 289 -0.50 -19.77 5.31
C ALA A 289 0.10 -21.18 5.32
N LEU A 290 -0.73 -22.21 5.46
CA LEU A 290 -0.29 -23.61 5.37
C LEU A 290 0.27 -23.95 3.97
N LEU A 291 -0.40 -23.48 2.92
CA LEU A 291 0.10 -23.65 1.54
C LEU A 291 1.47 -22.97 1.37
N ILE A 292 1.60 -21.72 1.80
CA ILE A 292 2.85 -20.96 1.67
C ILE A 292 3.95 -21.58 2.53
N LEU A 293 3.64 -22.05 3.74
CA LEU A 293 4.61 -22.73 4.60
C LEU A 293 5.20 -23.94 3.89
N VAL A 294 4.36 -24.81 3.31
CA VAL A 294 4.83 -25.99 2.56
C VAL A 294 5.73 -25.55 1.39
N VAL A 295 5.32 -24.55 0.61
CA VAL A 295 6.11 -24.05 -0.53
C VAL A 295 7.46 -23.50 -0.08
N LEU A 296 7.49 -22.67 0.97
CA LEU A 296 8.72 -22.07 1.46
C LEU A 296 9.65 -23.08 2.13
N GLU A 297 9.13 -24.11 2.81
CA GLU A 297 9.96 -25.17 3.39
C GLU A 297 10.55 -26.09 2.33
N THR A 298 9.80 -26.43 1.30
CA THR A 298 10.23 -27.40 0.28
C THR A 298 11.03 -26.78 -0.87
N CYS A 299 10.70 -25.52 -1.27
CA CYS A 299 11.25 -24.92 -2.48
C CYS A 299 12.14 -23.70 -2.21
N ASN A 300 12.49 -23.37 -0.94
CA ASN A 300 13.23 -22.15 -0.61
C ASN A 300 14.54 -21.97 -1.39
N GLU A 301 15.33 -23.02 -1.54
CA GLU A 301 16.62 -22.94 -2.24
C GLU A 301 16.40 -22.68 -3.75
N SER A 302 15.50 -23.42 -4.38
CA SER A 302 15.17 -23.24 -5.80
C SER A 302 14.65 -21.83 -6.07
N ILE A 303 13.82 -21.30 -5.17
CA ILE A 303 13.26 -19.95 -5.27
C ILE A 303 14.38 -18.90 -5.16
N ILE A 304 15.30 -19.01 -4.20
CA ILE A 304 16.42 -18.06 -4.04
C ILE A 304 17.37 -18.15 -5.25
N ARG A 305 17.68 -19.36 -5.74
CA ARG A 305 18.51 -19.54 -6.95
C ARG A 305 17.85 -18.93 -8.19
N PHE A 306 16.54 -19.04 -8.34
CA PHE A 306 15.82 -18.39 -9.44
C PHE A 306 16.02 -16.86 -9.48
N PHE A 307 16.10 -16.19 -8.30
CA PHE A 307 16.31 -14.76 -8.23
C PHE A 307 17.77 -14.31 -8.33
N LEU A 308 18.70 -15.12 -7.80
CA LEU A 308 20.11 -14.74 -7.72
C LEU A 308 21.00 -15.45 -8.78
N GLY A 309 20.46 -16.42 -9.49
CA GLY A 309 21.19 -17.24 -10.47
C GLY A 309 21.97 -18.39 -9.83
N ASP A 310 22.49 -19.29 -10.68
CA ASP A 310 23.14 -20.53 -10.23
C ASP A 310 24.51 -20.31 -9.56
N LYS A 311 25.19 -19.20 -9.87
CA LYS A 311 26.51 -18.83 -9.29
C LYS A 311 26.38 -17.99 -8.01
N VAL A 312 25.30 -18.17 -7.25
CA VAL A 312 25.06 -17.45 -6.01
C VAL A 312 26.10 -17.86 -4.93
N SER A 313 26.57 -16.88 -4.14
CA SER A 313 27.46 -17.16 -3.01
C SER A 313 26.74 -17.95 -1.91
N THR A 314 27.48 -18.79 -1.18
CA THR A 314 26.93 -19.58 -0.07
C THR A 314 26.29 -18.69 1.01
N VAL A 315 26.86 -17.51 1.25
CA VAL A 315 26.33 -16.53 2.21
C VAL A 315 24.98 -15.99 1.75
N ALA A 316 24.84 -15.59 0.47
CA ALA A 316 23.57 -15.08 -0.05
C ALA A 316 22.49 -16.16 -0.04
N LEU A 317 22.85 -17.39 -0.45
CA LEU A 317 21.93 -18.52 -0.45
C LEU A 317 21.45 -18.86 0.97
N SER A 318 22.38 -19.00 1.91
CA SER A 318 22.05 -19.34 3.31
C SER A 318 21.23 -18.25 4.00
N THR A 319 21.54 -16.98 3.76
CA THR A 319 20.78 -15.85 4.29
C THR A 319 19.33 -15.87 3.74
N GLY A 320 19.16 -16.00 2.45
CA GLY A 320 17.85 -16.02 1.81
C GLY A 320 17.01 -17.22 2.24
N THR A 321 17.57 -18.43 2.22
CA THR A 321 16.86 -19.65 2.61
C THR A 321 16.49 -19.68 4.10
N SER A 322 17.40 -19.23 4.99
CA SER A 322 17.13 -19.14 6.42
C SER A 322 16.00 -18.15 6.72
N PHE A 323 16.00 -17.00 6.02
CA PHE A 323 14.95 -16.03 6.16
C PHE A 323 13.59 -16.59 5.70
N LEU A 324 13.51 -17.21 4.52
CA LEU A 324 12.25 -17.77 4.00
C LEU A 324 11.68 -18.87 4.90
N LYS A 325 12.50 -19.80 5.35
CA LYS A 325 12.06 -20.84 6.29
C LYS A 325 11.52 -20.24 7.58
N PHE A 326 12.25 -19.32 8.17
CA PHE A 326 11.81 -18.69 9.42
C PHE A 326 10.50 -17.93 9.25
N VAL A 327 10.38 -17.07 8.22
CA VAL A 327 9.19 -16.28 7.98
C VAL A 327 8.00 -17.17 7.60
N GLY A 328 8.23 -18.26 6.86
CA GLY A 328 7.19 -19.23 6.53
C GLY A 328 6.41 -19.73 7.75
N LEU A 329 7.10 -19.99 8.87
CA LEU A 329 6.48 -20.42 10.12
C LEU A 329 5.52 -19.38 10.73
N PHE A 330 5.80 -18.10 10.50
CA PHE A 330 5.05 -16.98 11.10
C PHE A 330 4.14 -16.25 10.13
N ILE A 331 4.02 -16.72 8.88
CA ILE A 331 3.24 -16.02 7.86
C ILE A 331 1.74 -15.95 8.20
N SER A 332 1.21 -16.89 8.99
CA SER A 332 -0.15 -16.84 9.51
C SER A 332 -0.37 -15.66 10.46
N VAL A 333 0.64 -15.27 11.23
CA VAL A 333 0.55 -14.18 12.21
C VAL A 333 0.29 -12.85 11.51
N ILE A 334 0.99 -12.58 10.39
CA ILE A 334 0.73 -11.37 9.61
C ILE A 334 -0.68 -11.38 9.01
N GLY A 335 -1.17 -12.53 8.56
CA GLY A 335 -2.52 -12.65 8.03
C GLY A 335 -3.59 -12.39 9.09
N PHE A 336 -3.48 -12.97 10.28
CA PHE A 336 -4.38 -12.69 11.40
C PHE A 336 -4.34 -11.23 11.84
N LYS A 337 -3.15 -10.64 11.90
CA LYS A 337 -2.95 -9.22 12.15
C LYS A 337 -3.68 -8.37 11.11
N MET A 338 -3.52 -8.67 9.82
CA MET A 338 -4.18 -7.91 8.75
C MET A 338 -5.70 -8.01 8.80
N ALA A 339 -6.24 -9.19 9.13
CA ALA A 339 -7.67 -9.41 9.25
C ALA A 339 -8.29 -8.60 10.40
N VAL A 340 -7.69 -8.62 11.60
CA VAL A 340 -8.20 -7.85 12.75
C VAL A 340 -8.00 -6.34 12.57
N ASP A 341 -6.89 -5.91 12.00
CA ASP A 341 -6.64 -4.52 11.64
C ASP A 341 -7.69 -3.99 10.65
N GLY A 342 -8.11 -4.84 9.69
CA GLY A 342 -9.20 -4.54 8.78
C GLY A 342 -10.53 -4.30 9.51
N VAL A 343 -10.84 -5.10 10.55
CA VAL A 343 -12.04 -4.90 11.38
C VAL A 343 -11.97 -3.57 12.14
N LEU A 344 -10.86 -3.29 12.84
CA LEU A 344 -10.72 -2.05 13.62
C LEU A 344 -10.79 -0.82 12.73
N ARG A 345 -10.14 -0.85 11.57
CA ARG A 345 -10.17 0.22 10.57
C ARG A 345 -11.59 0.43 10.04
N GLY A 346 -12.30 -0.63 9.66
CA GLY A 346 -13.70 -0.57 9.22
C GLY A 346 -14.65 -0.06 10.27
N ALA A 347 -14.39 -0.39 11.55
CA ALA A 347 -15.09 0.17 12.70
C ALA A 347 -14.68 1.63 13.02
N GLY A 348 -13.62 2.17 12.40
CA GLY A 348 -13.08 3.51 12.69
C GLY A 348 -12.38 3.60 14.03
N ASP A 349 -11.98 2.49 14.61
CA ASP A 349 -11.15 2.49 15.82
C ASP A 349 -9.69 2.76 15.50
N MET A 350 -9.44 3.98 15.02
CA MET A 350 -8.13 4.38 14.51
C MET A 350 -7.09 4.56 15.60
N LYS A 351 -7.51 4.77 16.87
CA LYS A 351 -6.56 4.94 17.98
C LYS A 351 -5.80 3.63 18.23
N VAL A 352 -6.53 2.54 18.46
CA VAL A 352 -5.90 1.23 18.74
C VAL A 352 -5.19 0.72 17.49
N PHE A 353 -5.79 0.83 16.32
CA PHE A 353 -5.17 0.49 15.04
C PHE A 353 -3.81 1.18 14.86
N THR A 354 -3.75 2.50 15.06
CA THR A 354 -2.50 3.27 14.90
C THR A 354 -1.48 2.90 15.96
N CYS A 355 -1.88 2.82 17.25
CA CYS A 355 -1.00 2.42 18.33
C CYS A 355 -0.37 1.04 18.08
N ALA A 356 -1.18 0.04 17.70
CA ALA A 356 -0.69 -1.31 17.44
C ALA A 356 0.31 -1.35 16.27
N ASN A 357 0.04 -0.60 15.19
CA ASN A 357 0.94 -0.53 14.04
C ASN A 357 2.23 0.23 14.35
N LEU A 358 2.19 1.30 15.14
CA LEU A 358 3.39 2.02 15.58
C LEU A 358 4.24 1.18 16.54
N THR A 359 3.60 0.44 17.46
CA THR A 359 4.32 -0.49 18.36
C THR A 359 5.02 -1.59 17.57
N ASN A 360 4.33 -2.19 16.58
CA ASN A 360 4.93 -3.15 15.67
C ASN A 360 6.21 -2.57 15.02
N LEU A 361 6.11 -1.38 14.43
CA LEU A 361 7.25 -0.76 13.77
C LEU A 361 8.37 -0.43 14.74
N ALA A 362 8.06 0.14 15.90
CA ALA A 362 9.03 0.49 16.92
C ALA A 362 9.82 -0.74 17.39
N LEU A 363 9.13 -1.87 17.64
CA LEU A 363 9.80 -3.11 18.01
C LEU A 363 10.70 -3.65 16.90
N ARG A 364 10.24 -3.63 15.64
CA ARG A 364 11.05 -4.07 14.50
C ARG A 364 12.33 -3.25 14.34
N VAL A 365 12.20 -1.93 14.40
CA VAL A 365 13.34 -1.00 14.31
C VAL A 365 14.28 -1.16 15.50
N LEU A 366 13.76 -1.20 16.73
CA LEU A 366 14.55 -1.37 17.95
C LEU A 366 15.35 -2.69 17.92
N ILE A 367 14.69 -3.81 17.69
CA ILE A 367 15.35 -5.13 17.64
C ILE A 367 16.41 -5.16 16.53
N SER A 368 16.09 -4.63 15.36
CA SER A 368 17.04 -4.60 14.23
C SER A 368 18.25 -3.72 14.54
N LEU A 369 18.07 -2.53 15.11
CA LEU A 369 19.17 -1.60 15.41
C LEU A 369 20.03 -2.05 16.58
N THR A 370 19.43 -2.65 17.63
CA THR A 370 20.16 -3.00 18.87
C THR A 370 20.70 -4.41 18.86
N LEU A 371 19.94 -5.40 18.39
CA LEU A 371 20.31 -6.80 18.49
C LEU A 371 21.00 -7.34 17.23
N ALA A 372 20.71 -6.82 16.04
CA ALA A 372 21.34 -7.34 14.81
C ALA A 372 22.86 -7.09 14.77
N PRO A 373 23.41 -5.94 15.20
CA PRO A 373 24.86 -5.76 15.27
C PRO A 373 25.58 -6.74 16.22
N ILE A 374 24.88 -7.24 17.26
CA ILE A 374 25.45 -8.13 18.29
C ILE A 374 25.28 -9.61 17.93
N HIS A 375 24.07 -9.98 17.48
CA HIS A 375 23.67 -11.38 17.27
C HIS A 375 23.56 -11.77 15.79
N GLY A 376 23.86 -10.86 14.88
CA GLY A 376 23.84 -11.11 13.43
C GLY A 376 22.53 -10.76 12.75
N ILE A 377 22.56 -10.82 11.40
CA ILE A 377 21.47 -10.41 10.51
C ILE A 377 20.14 -11.10 10.80
N GLN A 378 20.17 -12.28 11.44
CA GLN A 378 18.96 -13.05 11.81
C GLN A 378 17.99 -12.22 12.67
N MET A 379 18.51 -11.31 13.50
CA MET A 379 17.67 -10.47 14.35
C MET A 379 16.73 -9.55 13.54
N VAL A 380 17.09 -9.25 12.30
CA VAL A 380 16.26 -8.43 11.41
C VAL A 380 14.95 -9.15 11.09
N TRP A 381 14.99 -10.41 10.70
CA TRP A 381 13.77 -11.16 10.40
C TRP A 381 13.07 -11.74 11.62
N ILE A 382 13.80 -11.98 12.73
CA ILE A 382 13.19 -12.33 14.03
C ILE A 382 12.32 -11.16 14.54
N ALA A 383 12.73 -9.92 14.30
CA ALA A 383 11.97 -8.74 14.67
C ALA A 383 10.59 -8.67 14.02
N GLU A 384 10.41 -9.26 12.83
CA GLU A 384 9.15 -9.20 12.10
C GLU A 384 7.99 -9.92 12.81
N PRO A 385 8.09 -11.22 13.16
CA PRO A 385 7.03 -11.90 13.89
C PRO A 385 6.77 -11.31 15.28
N VAL A 386 7.80 -10.80 15.95
CA VAL A 386 7.64 -10.09 17.23
C VAL A 386 6.76 -8.86 17.05
N GLY A 387 7.05 -8.05 16.04
CA GLY A 387 6.23 -6.89 15.70
C GLY A 387 4.80 -7.27 15.28
N TRP A 388 4.65 -8.26 14.39
CA TRP A 388 3.33 -8.71 13.94
C TRP A 388 2.50 -9.32 15.07
N GLY A 389 3.13 -10.14 15.93
CA GLY A 389 2.49 -10.76 17.07
C GLY A 389 2.01 -9.74 18.09
N THR A 390 2.84 -8.75 18.41
CA THR A 390 2.48 -7.67 19.34
C THR A 390 1.31 -6.84 18.78
N ASN A 391 1.36 -6.46 17.50
CA ASN A 391 0.24 -5.77 16.85
C ASN A 391 -1.02 -6.63 16.90
N PHE A 392 -0.93 -7.90 16.50
CA PHE A 392 -2.07 -8.81 16.53
C PHE A 392 -2.68 -8.91 17.94
N LEU A 393 -1.86 -9.07 18.97
CA LEU A 393 -2.36 -9.18 20.36
C LEU A 393 -3.08 -7.90 20.80
N MET A 394 -2.51 -6.72 20.50
CA MET A 394 -3.14 -5.43 20.81
C MET A 394 -4.47 -5.26 20.07
N SER A 395 -4.47 -5.46 18.76
CA SER A 395 -5.66 -5.33 17.92
C SER A 395 -6.73 -6.37 18.26
N TYR A 396 -6.32 -7.60 18.57
CA TYR A 396 -7.23 -8.68 18.98
C TYR A 396 -7.83 -8.46 20.37
N ALA A 397 -7.04 -7.91 21.32
CA ALA A 397 -7.56 -7.52 22.63
C ALA A 397 -8.68 -6.49 22.51
N GLU A 398 -8.51 -5.47 21.64
CA GLU A 398 -9.56 -4.49 21.36
C GLU A 398 -10.76 -5.12 20.64
N TYR A 399 -10.51 -6.01 19.68
CA TYR A 399 -11.60 -6.77 19.05
C TYR A 399 -12.41 -7.58 20.07
N ARG A 400 -11.74 -8.26 21.02
CA ARG A 400 -12.37 -9.05 22.09
C ARG A 400 -13.11 -8.19 23.10
N SER A 401 -12.59 -7.00 23.42
CA SER A 401 -13.26 -6.06 24.34
C SER A 401 -14.63 -5.60 23.84
N GLY A 402 -14.83 -5.66 22.52
CA GLY A 402 -16.07 -5.23 21.88
C GLY A 402 -16.25 -3.71 21.77
N LYS A 403 -15.32 -2.89 22.27
CA LYS A 403 -15.40 -1.41 22.26
C LYS A 403 -15.48 -0.83 20.86
N TRP A 404 -14.91 -1.52 19.85
CA TRP A 404 -14.98 -1.13 18.44
C TRP A 404 -16.42 -1.02 17.91
N LYS A 405 -17.38 -1.73 18.52
CA LYS A 405 -18.80 -1.70 18.11
C LYS A 405 -19.45 -0.35 18.36
N ASP A 406 -19.02 0.35 19.41
CA ASP A 406 -19.61 1.63 19.86
C ASP A 406 -18.95 2.85 19.17
N LYS A 407 -17.90 2.62 18.36
CA LYS A 407 -17.22 3.68 17.61
C LYS A 407 -18.02 4.19 16.41
N VAL A 408 -19.06 3.48 16.01
CA VAL A 408 -19.94 3.85 14.90
C VAL A 408 -20.98 4.86 15.38
N LYS A 409 -20.62 6.13 15.46
CA LYS A 409 -21.57 7.24 15.48
C LYS A 409 -21.81 7.67 14.02
N LEU A 410 -22.96 7.30 13.47
CA LEU A 410 -23.46 7.80 12.18
C LEU A 410 -23.75 9.28 12.25
#